data_95709af17b47582951058a2a411c771a
#
_entry.id   95709af17b47582951058a2a411c771a
#
_cell.length_a   1.000
_cell.length_b   1.000
_cell.length_c   1.000
_cell.angle_alpha   90.00
_cell.angle_beta   90.00
_cell.angle_gamma   90.00
#
_symmetry.space_group_name_H-M   'P 1'
#
loop_
_entity.id
_entity.type
_entity.pdbx_description
1 polymer ?
#
loop_
_entity_poly.entity_id
_entity_poly.type
_entity_poly.pdbx_seq_one_letter_code
_entity_poly.pdbx_strand_id
1 'polypeptide(L)'
;MKSDNPNVRGIKHMAFAVRDAEKALGAYARFLHVPAETEINVYPKSKNRVALFYLGGIEYQLCESMELDGRFAKWIDERGAEGLHHICYEVDDIDAALAHAQAEGANLRICQACELYGSHPHPEGWVAFLDDEAGGIEIEFMQVYTPEQLKEYEDFKGI
;
A
#
# COMPACT_ATOMS: atom_id res chain seq x y z
N MET A 1 20.67 -7.54 -11.62
CA MET A 1 21.50 -6.81 -10.62
C MET A 1 20.92 -7.10 -9.24
N LYS A 2 21.70 -7.64 -8.34
CA LYS A 2 21.27 -7.68 -6.93
C LYS A 2 21.30 -6.24 -6.42
N SER A 3 20.21 -5.78 -5.81
CA SER A 3 20.23 -4.52 -5.07
C SER A 3 21.29 -4.65 -3.97
N ASP A 4 22.28 -3.77 -3.96
CA ASP A 4 23.29 -3.72 -2.89
C ASP A 4 22.73 -3.09 -1.60
N ASN A 5 21.45 -2.74 -1.60
CA ASN A 5 20.77 -2.30 -0.38
C ASN A 5 20.25 -3.53 0.38
N PRO A 6 20.93 -3.97 1.45
CA PRO A 6 20.55 -5.16 2.21
C PRO A 6 19.19 -5.03 2.91
N ASN A 7 18.62 -3.83 2.93
CA ASN A 7 17.37 -3.55 3.62
C ASN A 7 16.11 -3.83 2.78
N VAL A 8 16.20 -3.85 1.45
CA VAL A 8 15.04 -4.11 0.58
C VAL A 8 14.99 -5.58 0.19
N ARG A 9 13.94 -6.28 0.62
CA ARG A 9 13.72 -7.70 0.32
C ARG A 9 12.98 -7.93 -1.00
N GLY A 10 12.02 -7.07 -1.33
CA GLY A 10 11.20 -7.19 -2.52
C GLY A 10 9.87 -6.48 -2.38
N ILE A 11 8.93 -6.87 -3.23
CA ILE A 11 7.58 -6.31 -3.23
C ILE A 11 6.74 -7.00 -2.16
N LYS A 12 6.14 -6.21 -1.26
CA LYS A 12 5.14 -6.67 -0.29
C LYS A 12 3.75 -6.65 -0.92
N HIS A 13 3.37 -5.53 -1.55
CA HIS A 13 2.13 -5.43 -2.30
C HIS A 13 2.20 -4.40 -3.43
N MET A 14 1.26 -4.55 -4.37
CA MET A 14 1.00 -3.60 -5.44
C MET A 14 -0.42 -3.06 -5.26
N ALA A 15 -0.58 -1.74 -5.21
CA ALA A 15 -1.87 -1.10 -5.01
C ALA A 15 -2.29 -0.32 -6.24
N PHE A 16 -3.49 -0.60 -6.71
CA PHE A 16 -4.10 0.03 -7.88
C PHE A 16 -5.21 0.97 -7.42
N ALA A 17 -5.19 2.21 -7.90
CA ALA A 17 -6.29 3.13 -7.72
C ALA A 17 -7.39 2.81 -8.74
N VAL A 18 -8.57 2.50 -8.23
CA VAL A 18 -9.75 2.15 -9.04
C VAL A 18 -10.95 2.99 -8.60
N ARG A 19 -11.88 3.25 -9.53
CA ARG A 19 -13.13 3.96 -9.19
C ARG A 19 -14.19 3.04 -8.59
N ASP A 20 -14.10 1.75 -8.92
CA ASP A 20 -15.08 0.74 -8.53
C ASP A 20 -14.35 -0.59 -8.30
N ALA A 21 -14.15 -0.92 -7.02
CA ALA A 21 -13.40 -2.11 -6.63
C ALA A 21 -14.12 -3.42 -7.03
N GLU A 22 -15.47 -3.44 -7.01
CA GLU A 22 -16.23 -4.63 -7.42
C GLU A 22 -16.09 -4.88 -8.92
N LYS A 23 -16.19 -3.83 -9.73
CA LYS A 23 -16.00 -3.91 -11.19
C LYS A 23 -14.60 -4.38 -11.55
N ALA A 24 -13.57 -3.80 -10.92
CA ALA A 24 -12.19 -4.19 -11.13
C ALA A 24 -11.94 -5.64 -10.71
N LEU A 25 -12.41 -6.03 -9.52
CA LEU A 25 -12.33 -7.41 -9.02
C LEU A 25 -13.02 -8.40 -9.98
N GLY A 26 -14.18 -8.03 -10.52
CA GLY A 26 -14.89 -8.83 -11.51
C GLY A 26 -14.07 -9.12 -12.79
N ALA A 27 -13.25 -8.18 -13.24
CA ALA A 27 -12.33 -8.40 -14.36
C ALA A 27 -11.21 -9.39 -13.99
N TYR A 28 -10.59 -9.25 -12.82
CA TYR A 28 -9.60 -10.21 -12.33
C TYR A 28 -10.19 -11.62 -12.15
N ALA A 29 -11.43 -11.71 -11.64
CA ALA A 29 -12.12 -13.00 -11.51
C ALA A 29 -12.34 -13.67 -12.87
N ARG A 30 -12.82 -12.92 -13.87
CA ARG A 30 -13.09 -13.47 -15.19
C ARG A 30 -11.84 -13.85 -15.96
N PHE A 31 -10.79 -13.04 -15.89
CA PHE A 31 -9.62 -13.22 -16.76
C PHE A 31 -8.46 -13.93 -16.09
N LEU A 32 -8.32 -13.83 -14.77
CA LEU A 32 -7.18 -14.35 -14.02
C LEU A 32 -7.56 -15.33 -12.91
N HIS A 33 -8.82 -15.78 -12.89
CA HIS A 33 -9.33 -16.76 -11.92
C HIS A 33 -9.16 -16.35 -10.45
N VAL A 34 -9.15 -15.06 -10.16
CA VAL A 34 -9.25 -14.57 -8.79
C VAL A 34 -10.64 -14.94 -8.25
N PRO A 35 -10.77 -15.45 -7.00
CA PRO A 35 -12.06 -15.79 -6.44
C PRO A 35 -13.04 -14.61 -6.48
N ALA A 36 -14.19 -14.77 -7.10
CA ALA A 36 -15.20 -13.72 -7.26
C ALA A 36 -15.82 -13.30 -5.92
N GLU A 37 -15.74 -14.18 -4.91
CA GLU A 37 -16.15 -13.94 -3.53
C GLU A 37 -15.10 -13.24 -2.67
N THR A 38 -13.99 -12.79 -3.26
CA THR A 38 -12.96 -11.99 -2.56
C THR A 38 -13.63 -10.82 -1.84
N GLU A 39 -13.39 -10.73 -0.54
CA GLU A 39 -13.98 -9.68 0.28
C GLU A 39 -13.38 -8.31 -0.02
N ILE A 40 -14.24 -7.29 -0.05
CA ILE A 40 -13.84 -5.90 -0.15
C ILE A 40 -13.91 -5.28 1.24
N ASN A 41 -12.76 -5.03 1.83
CA ASN A 41 -12.66 -4.50 3.18
C ASN A 41 -12.84 -2.98 3.19
N VAL A 42 -13.56 -2.49 4.20
CA VAL A 42 -13.74 -1.05 4.43
C VAL A 42 -12.76 -0.57 5.50
N TYR A 43 -12.04 0.50 5.20
CA TYR A 43 -11.10 1.16 6.10
C TYR A 43 -11.64 2.55 6.47
N PRO A 44 -12.35 2.67 7.62
CA PRO A 44 -13.09 3.89 7.93
C PRO A 44 -12.23 5.13 8.12
N LYS A 45 -11.03 4.98 8.71
CA LYS A 45 -10.14 6.12 8.97
C LYS A 45 -9.56 6.71 7.70
N SER A 46 -9.15 5.88 6.76
CA SER A 46 -8.64 6.33 5.47
C SER A 46 -9.76 6.58 4.45
N LYS A 47 -11.00 6.20 4.78
CA LYS A 47 -12.19 6.29 3.92
C LYS A 47 -12.00 5.60 2.58
N ASN A 48 -11.44 4.40 2.64
CA ASN A 48 -11.16 3.58 1.46
C ASN A 48 -11.84 2.20 1.57
N ARG A 49 -12.10 1.62 0.41
CA ARG A 49 -12.47 0.21 0.23
C ARG A 49 -11.36 -0.49 -0.53
N VAL A 50 -10.97 -1.67 -0.10
CA VAL A 50 -9.86 -2.40 -0.72
C VAL A 50 -10.23 -3.87 -0.93
N ALA A 51 -10.16 -4.33 -2.18
CA ALA A 51 -10.13 -5.75 -2.49
C ALA A 51 -8.67 -6.22 -2.47
N LEU A 52 -8.39 -7.23 -1.64
CA LEU A 52 -7.05 -7.78 -1.46
C LEU A 52 -7.03 -9.24 -1.89
N PHE A 53 -6.10 -9.60 -2.78
CA PHE A 53 -5.90 -10.97 -3.25
C PHE A 53 -4.44 -11.20 -3.66
N TYR A 54 -4.10 -12.46 -3.91
CA TYR A 54 -2.73 -12.87 -4.29
C TYR A 54 -2.72 -13.47 -5.69
N LEU A 55 -1.73 -13.05 -6.50
CA LEU A 55 -1.38 -13.66 -7.78
C LEU A 55 0.12 -13.92 -7.82
N GLY A 56 0.52 -15.17 -8.06
CA GLY A 56 1.93 -15.54 -8.12
C GLY A 56 2.71 -15.21 -6.84
N GLY A 57 2.07 -15.24 -5.69
CA GLY A 57 2.67 -14.89 -4.39
C GLY A 57 2.79 -13.39 -4.11
N ILE A 58 2.33 -12.53 -5.03
CA ILE A 58 2.30 -11.08 -4.85
C ILE A 58 0.89 -10.66 -4.40
N GLU A 59 0.82 -9.84 -3.35
CA GLU A 59 -0.41 -9.24 -2.88
C GLU A 59 -0.81 -8.07 -3.79
N TYR A 60 -2.05 -8.11 -4.27
CA TYR A 60 -2.69 -7.06 -5.06
C TYR A 60 -3.75 -6.37 -4.21
N GLN A 61 -3.81 -5.07 -4.29
CA GLN A 61 -4.82 -4.25 -3.64
C GLN A 61 -5.53 -3.38 -4.67
N LEU A 62 -6.85 -3.54 -4.80
CA LEU A 62 -7.69 -2.65 -5.60
C LEU A 62 -8.30 -1.63 -4.65
N CYS A 63 -7.83 -0.40 -4.71
CA CYS A 63 -8.12 0.65 -3.75
C CYS A 63 -9.11 1.67 -4.33
N GLU A 64 -10.28 1.75 -3.72
CA GLU A 64 -11.36 2.69 -4.05
C GLU A 64 -11.52 3.71 -2.93
N SER A 65 -11.56 5.00 -3.26
CA SER A 65 -11.95 6.03 -2.30
C SER A 65 -13.46 6.03 -2.11
N MET A 66 -13.91 6.10 -0.85
CA MET A 66 -15.33 6.20 -0.52
C MET A 66 -15.90 7.60 -0.75
N GLU A 67 -15.03 8.61 -0.92
CA GLU A 67 -15.38 10.01 -1.18
C GLU A 67 -14.75 10.48 -2.49
N LEU A 68 -15.45 11.42 -3.19
CA LEU A 68 -14.98 11.95 -4.48
C LEU A 68 -13.67 12.73 -4.37
N ASP A 69 -13.37 13.28 -3.21
CA ASP A 69 -12.14 14.00 -2.91
C ASP A 69 -11.12 13.13 -2.14
N GLY A 70 -11.36 11.83 -2.04
CA GLY A 70 -10.45 10.88 -1.42
C GLY A 70 -9.15 10.70 -2.21
N ARG A 71 -8.13 10.14 -1.56
CA ARG A 71 -6.76 10.01 -2.10
C ARG A 71 -6.70 9.36 -3.48
N PHE A 72 -7.35 8.20 -3.65
CA PHE A 72 -7.31 7.47 -4.91
C PHE A 72 -8.16 8.14 -5.99
N ALA A 73 -9.32 8.70 -5.62
CA ALA A 73 -10.17 9.45 -6.53
C ALA A 73 -9.44 10.68 -7.09
N LYS A 74 -8.79 11.46 -6.24
CA LYS A 74 -7.97 12.61 -6.67
C LYS A 74 -6.82 12.20 -7.58
N TRP A 75 -6.11 11.13 -7.22
CA TRP A 75 -5.01 10.62 -8.02
C TRP A 75 -5.46 10.22 -9.43
N ILE A 76 -6.62 9.55 -9.55
CA ILE A 76 -7.22 9.18 -10.84
C ILE A 76 -7.60 10.43 -11.62
N ASP A 77 -8.24 11.43 -10.98
CA ASP A 77 -8.64 12.68 -11.64
C ASP A 77 -7.44 13.46 -12.17
N GLU A 78 -6.37 13.56 -11.40
CA GLU A 78 -5.13 14.25 -11.78
C GLU A 78 -4.43 13.58 -12.96
N ARG A 79 -4.47 12.26 -13.03
CA ARG A 79 -3.83 11.47 -14.09
C ARG A 79 -4.74 11.16 -15.29
N GLY A 80 -6.04 11.31 -15.11
CA GLY A 80 -7.03 11.01 -16.12
C GLY A 80 -7.25 9.51 -16.36
N ALA A 81 -6.74 8.64 -15.50
CA ALA A 81 -6.86 7.17 -15.63
C ALA A 81 -6.70 6.46 -14.29
N GLU A 82 -7.36 5.30 -14.15
CA GLU A 82 -7.07 4.29 -13.15
C GLU A 82 -5.71 3.64 -13.43
N GLY A 83 -5.10 3.03 -12.42
CA GLY A 83 -3.86 2.28 -12.62
C GLY A 83 -3.06 2.04 -11.35
N LEU A 84 -1.82 1.59 -11.55
CA LEU A 84 -0.89 1.31 -10.47
C LEU A 84 -0.53 2.62 -9.74
N HIS A 85 -0.93 2.69 -8.47
CA HIS A 85 -0.78 3.86 -7.63
C HIS A 85 0.53 3.83 -6.85
N HIS A 86 0.78 2.72 -6.14
CA HIS A 86 2.00 2.55 -5.36
C HIS A 86 2.45 1.09 -5.31
N ILE A 87 3.73 0.94 -5.01
CA ILE A 87 4.32 -0.35 -4.67
C ILE A 87 4.86 -0.24 -3.24
N CYS A 88 4.47 -1.20 -2.41
CA CYS A 88 5.03 -1.36 -1.07
C CYS A 88 6.21 -2.33 -1.13
N TYR A 89 7.36 -1.87 -0.66
CA TYR A 89 8.56 -2.68 -0.57
C TYR A 89 8.77 -3.16 0.85
N GLU A 90 8.96 -4.46 1.01
CA GLU A 90 9.35 -5.03 2.29
C GLU A 90 10.81 -4.72 2.58
N VAL A 91 11.07 -4.21 3.78
CA VAL A 91 12.41 -3.84 4.26
C VAL A 91 12.70 -4.52 5.58
N ASP A 92 13.99 -4.74 5.86
CA ASP A 92 14.43 -5.35 7.12
C ASP A 92 14.39 -4.37 8.30
N ASP A 93 14.72 -3.11 8.01
CA ASP A 93 14.79 -2.02 8.98
C ASP A 93 14.23 -0.75 8.31
N ILE A 94 13.01 -0.38 8.70
CA ILE A 94 12.31 0.73 8.08
C ILE A 94 12.97 2.07 8.40
N ASP A 95 13.53 2.24 9.59
CA ASP A 95 14.18 3.49 9.96
C ASP A 95 15.49 3.68 9.18
N ALA A 96 16.25 2.61 8.96
CA ALA A 96 17.42 2.64 8.10
C ALA A 96 17.06 2.91 6.64
N ALA A 97 15.99 2.28 6.12
CA ALA A 97 15.50 2.52 4.76
C ALA A 97 15.06 3.97 4.55
N LEU A 98 14.34 4.55 5.51
CA LEU A 98 13.93 5.95 5.47
C LEU A 98 15.12 6.91 5.56
N ALA A 99 16.07 6.67 6.47
CA ALA A 99 17.26 7.49 6.60
C ALA A 99 18.06 7.52 5.30
N HIS A 100 18.21 6.37 4.64
CA HIS A 100 18.86 6.29 3.33
C HIS A 100 18.09 7.08 2.27
N ALA A 101 16.78 6.86 2.14
CA ALA A 101 15.96 7.57 1.15
C ALA A 101 16.01 9.10 1.34
N GLN A 102 15.93 9.56 2.59
CA GLN A 102 16.03 11.00 2.90
C GLN A 102 17.41 11.58 2.61
N ALA A 103 18.48 10.82 2.85
CA ALA A 103 19.84 11.23 2.49
C ALA A 103 20.01 11.38 0.97
N GLU A 104 19.27 10.60 0.18
CA GLU A 104 19.22 10.71 -1.28
C GLU A 104 18.22 11.76 -1.78
N GLY A 105 17.55 12.49 -0.89
CA GLY A 105 16.68 13.62 -1.22
C GLY A 105 15.18 13.30 -1.25
N ALA A 106 14.76 12.11 -0.82
CA ALA A 106 13.35 11.78 -0.75
C ALA A 106 12.61 12.57 0.33
N ASN A 107 11.35 12.90 0.07
CA ASN A 107 10.46 13.55 1.00
C ASN A 107 9.47 12.53 1.58
N LEU A 108 9.15 12.71 2.87
CA LEU A 108 8.15 11.87 3.52
C LEU A 108 6.75 12.38 3.23
N ARG A 109 5.82 11.43 3.03
CA ARG A 109 4.40 11.68 2.90
C ARG A 109 3.70 11.37 4.22
N ILE A 110 2.66 12.16 4.54
CA ILE A 110 1.78 11.86 5.66
C ILE A 110 0.93 10.61 5.37
N CYS A 111 0.81 9.73 6.35
CA CYS A 111 -0.19 8.66 6.30
C CYS A 111 -1.59 9.26 6.46
N GLN A 112 -2.48 8.98 5.51
CA GLN A 112 -3.84 9.51 5.55
C GLN A 112 -4.67 8.95 6.72
N ALA A 113 -4.43 7.71 7.11
CA ALA A 113 -5.18 7.06 8.18
C ALA A 113 -4.70 7.45 9.59
N CYS A 114 -3.39 7.66 9.75
CA CYS A 114 -2.75 7.87 11.06
C CYS A 114 -2.36 9.33 11.30
N GLU A 115 -2.32 10.15 10.26
CA GLU A 115 -1.86 11.54 10.29
C GLU A 115 -0.42 11.69 10.80
N LEU A 116 0.43 10.70 10.50
CA LEU A 116 1.82 10.63 10.91
C LEU A 116 2.77 10.61 9.70
N TYR A 117 3.94 11.24 9.87
CA TYR A 117 5.08 11.13 8.95
C TYR A 117 6.07 10.10 9.48
N GLY A 118 6.81 9.48 8.56
CA GLY A 118 7.82 8.49 8.92
C GLY A 118 7.23 7.15 9.33
N SER A 119 8.03 6.33 9.99
CA SER A 119 7.60 4.99 10.39
C SER A 119 6.56 5.03 11.51
N HIS A 120 5.51 4.27 11.34
CA HIS A 120 4.44 4.13 12.32
C HIS A 120 3.74 2.77 12.14
N PRO A 121 3.05 2.26 13.20
CA PRO A 121 2.44 0.95 13.15
C PRO A 121 1.16 0.92 12.29
N HIS A 122 1.02 -0.14 11.51
CA HIS A 122 -0.19 -0.57 10.81
C HIS A 122 -0.50 -2.02 11.18
N PRO A 123 -1.66 -2.58 10.75
CA PRO A 123 -2.03 -3.96 11.14
C PRO A 123 -1.01 -5.04 10.80
N GLU A 124 -0.25 -4.89 9.71
CA GLU A 124 0.69 -5.91 9.25
C GLU A 124 2.15 -5.63 9.56
N GLY A 125 2.50 -4.38 9.91
CA GLY A 125 3.87 -3.97 10.14
C GLY A 125 4.03 -2.49 10.37
N TRP A 126 5.29 -2.07 10.51
CA TRP A 126 5.65 -0.67 10.48
C TRP A 126 5.66 -0.19 9.03
N VAL A 127 4.98 0.92 8.76
CA VAL A 127 4.88 1.49 7.41
C VAL A 127 5.42 2.91 7.35
N ALA A 128 5.83 3.33 6.17
CA ALA A 128 6.17 4.71 5.87
C ALA A 128 5.94 4.99 4.38
N PHE A 129 5.58 6.22 4.09
CA PHE A 129 5.25 6.67 2.73
C PHE A 129 6.20 7.75 2.28
N LEU A 130 6.70 7.64 1.04
CA LEU A 130 7.42 8.70 0.37
C LEU A 130 6.46 9.54 -0.47
N ASP A 131 6.76 10.82 -0.58
CA ASP A 131 6.04 11.75 -1.46
C ASP A 131 6.61 11.74 -2.89
N ASP A 132 7.77 11.14 -3.06
CA ASP A 132 8.45 10.99 -4.34
C ASP A 132 7.95 9.77 -5.10
N GLU A 133 7.91 9.90 -6.41
CA GLU A 133 7.46 8.85 -7.33
C GLU A 133 8.61 8.34 -8.20
N ALA A 134 8.58 7.05 -8.47
CA ALA A 134 9.46 6.42 -9.45
C ALA A 134 8.63 5.96 -10.67
N GLY A 135 8.77 6.66 -11.80
CA GLY A 135 7.97 6.38 -12.99
C GLY A 135 6.47 6.63 -12.82
N GLY A 136 6.10 7.61 -12.01
CA GLY A 136 4.70 7.93 -11.69
C GLY A 136 4.06 7.00 -10.64
N ILE A 137 4.86 6.19 -9.96
CA ILE A 137 4.41 5.23 -8.94
C ILE A 137 4.94 5.67 -7.59
N GLU A 138 4.08 5.84 -6.61
CA GLU A 138 4.47 6.17 -5.24
C GLU A 138 5.19 5.00 -4.57
N ILE A 139 6.06 5.31 -3.61
CA ILE A 139 6.85 4.32 -2.87
C ILE A 139 6.37 4.24 -1.43
N GLU A 140 6.09 3.03 -0.99
CA GLU A 140 5.80 2.70 0.40
C GLU A 140 6.84 1.71 0.91
N PHE A 141 7.22 1.82 2.18
CA PHE A 141 8.03 0.81 2.88
C PHE A 141 7.21 0.14 3.97
N MET A 142 7.45 -1.16 4.16
CA MET A 142 6.89 -1.93 5.26
C MET A 142 7.95 -2.85 5.88
N GLN A 143 8.10 -2.75 7.19
CA GLN A 143 8.80 -3.73 7.99
C GLN A 143 7.75 -4.62 8.66
N VAL A 144 7.61 -5.84 8.18
CA VAL A 144 6.62 -6.81 8.66
C VAL A 144 6.90 -7.16 10.11
N TYR A 145 5.85 -7.26 10.93
CA TYR A 145 5.98 -7.68 12.31
C TYR A 145 6.49 -9.11 12.43
N THR A 146 7.30 -9.36 13.46
CA THR A 146 7.53 -10.72 13.94
C THR A 146 6.22 -11.28 14.52
N PRO A 147 6.09 -12.62 14.65
CA PRO A 147 4.91 -13.22 15.26
C PRO A 147 4.60 -12.70 16.68
N GLU A 148 5.65 -12.36 17.44
CA GLU A 148 5.52 -11.78 18.78
C GLU A 148 4.95 -10.35 18.72
N GLN A 149 5.49 -9.51 17.83
CA GLN A 149 5.01 -8.14 17.62
C GLN A 149 3.57 -8.13 17.12
N LEU A 150 3.19 -9.05 16.24
CA LEU A 150 1.83 -9.15 15.72
C LEU A 150 0.80 -9.36 16.82
N LYS A 151 1.12 -10.11 17.87
CA LYS A 151 0.26 -10.31 19.04
C LYS A 151 0.04 -9.02 19.84
N GLU A 152 1.06 -8.16 19.91
CA GLU A 152 0.95 -6.87 20.62
C GLU A 152 0.07 -5.88 19.88
N TYR A 153 -0.03 -6.01 18.56
CA TYR A 153 -0.78 -5.10 17.68
C TYR A 153 -2.15 -5.64 17.22
N GLU A 154 -2.67 -6.70 17.85
CA GLU A 154 -4.02 -7.21 17.53
C GLU A 154 -5.15 -6.17 17.67
N ASP A 155 -4.91 -5.11 18.45
CA ASP A 155 -5.86 -4.03 18.68
C ASP A 155 -5.89 -2.94 17.60
N PHE A 156 -4.99 -2.99 16.60
CA PHE A 156 -4.98 -2.04 15.46
C PHE A 156 -6.05 -2.34 14.40
N LYS A 157 -7.06 -3.11 14.73
CA LYS A 157 -8.19 -3.39 13.84
C LYS A 157 -9.00 -2.11 13.62
N GLY A 158 -8.99 -1.59 12.37
CA GLY A 158 -9.81 -0.46 11.97
C GLY A 158 -9.07 0.77 11.45
N ILE A 159 -7.85 0.60 10.95
CA ILE A 159 -7.18 1.64 10.16
C ILE A 159 -7.79 1.73 8.76
#